data_275ad6b68126ada146c8c5d5c074ef3a
#
_entry.id   275ad6b68126ada146c8c5d5c074ef3a
#
_cell.length_a   1.000
_cell.length_b   1.000
_cell.length_c   1.000
_cell.angle_alpha   90.00
_cell.angle_beta   90.00
_cell.angle_gamma   90.00
#
_symmetry.space_group_name_H-M   'P 1'
#
loop_
_entity.id
_entity.type
_entity.pdbx_description
1 polymer ?
#
loop_
_entity_poly.entity_id
_entity_poly.type
_entity_poly.pdbx_seq_one_letter_code
_entity_poly.pdbx_strand_id
1 'polypeptide(L)'
;MNVIQCENCGRKNRVPPAARGTPRCAQCHKPLPWIAEADDHTFAEVADAGSLPVLVDVWAPWCGPCRMVSPALDRLAHELAGRVKLVKVNADAAPGVARRFSVQGIPTLLLMRRGEVVARQTGAAPESALRTWLEQGLARSRPEEETASDRTA
;
A
#
# COMPACT_ATOMS: atom_id res chain seq x y z
N MET A 1 13.25 -0.79 -10.68
CA MET A 1 13.80 -1.37 -9.44
C MET A 1 13.89 -0.27 -8.40
N ASN A 2 13.24 -0.46 -7.26
CA ASN A 2 13.19 0.57 -6.23
C ASN A 2 14.39 0.51 -5.32
N VAL A 3 15.06 1.65 -5.16
CA VAL A 3 16.08 1.83 -4.13
C VAL A 3 15.42 2.57 -2.97
N ILE A 4 15.48 1.99 -1.78
CA ILE A 4 14.88 2.54 -0.58
C ILE A 4 15.97 2.82 0.43
N GLN A 5 16.06 4.08 0.87
CA GLN A 5 17.03 4.45 1.89
C GLN A 5 16.45 4.17 3.26
N CYS A 6 17.22 3.48 4.08
CA CYS A 6 16.83 3.19 5.46
C CYS A 6 16.87 4.48 6.28
N GLU A 7 15.77 4.81 6.95
CA GLU A 7 15.68 6.00 7.79
C GLU A 7 16.50 5.88 9.07
N ASN A 8 16.75 4.65 9.51
CA ASN A 8 17.49 4.42 10.74
C ASN A 8 19.00 4.52 10.54
N CYS A 9 19.55 3.89 9.50
CA CYS A 9 21.02 3.83 9.32
C CYS A 9 21.52 4.49 8.03
N GLY A 10 20.61 4.93 7.15
CA GLY A 10 20.98 5.63 5.91
C GLY A 10 21.38 4.73 4.75
N ARG A 11 21.46 3.41 4.95
CA ARG A 11 21.85 2.50 3.87
C ARG A 11 20.79 2.47 2.77
N LYS A 12 21.25 2.49 1.51
CA LYS A 12 20.37 2.29 0.36
C LYS A 12 20.18 0.80 0.12
N ASN A 13 18.91 0.40 -0.05
CA ASN A 13 18.53 -0.99 -0.23
C ASN A 13 17.77 -1.14 -1.55
N ARG A 14 18.02 -2.24 -2.26
CA ARG A 14 17.25 -2.59 -3.45
C ARG A 14 16.09 -3.49 -3.02
N VAL A 15 14.87 -3.03 -3.31
CA VAL A 15 13.66 -3.81 -3.01
C VAL A 15 12.86 -3.92 -4.30
N PRO A 16 12.82 -5.09 -4.93
CA PRO A 16 11.98 -5.29 -6.11
C PRO A 16 10.51 -5.01 -5.78
N PRO A 17 9.75 -4.37 -6.68
CA PRO A 17 8.33 -4.10 -6.42
C PRO A 17 7.52 -5.35 -6.11
N ALA A 18 7.90 -6.49 -6.68
CA ALA A 18 7.20 -7.76 -6.48
C ALA A 18 7.85 -8.65 -5.41
N ALA A 19 8.76 -8.12 -4.60
CA ALA A 19 9.36 -8.88 -3.50
C ALA A 19 8.27 -9.36 -2.54
N ARG A 20 8.51 -10.50 -1.91
CA ARG A 20 7.57 -11.06 -0.94
C ARG A 20 8.09 -10.84 0.48
N GLY A 21 7.14 -10.80 1.42
CA GLY A 21 7.43 -10.60 2.82
C GLY A 21 7.66 -9.14 3.15
N THR A 22 8.28 -8.89 4.29
CA THR A 22 8.56 -7.54 4.78
C THR A 22 9.99 -7.15 4.43
N PRO A 23 10.19 -6.09 3.61
CA PRO A 23 11.55 -5.67 3.28
C PRO A 23 12.23 -5.08 4.51
N ARG A 24 13.46 -5.51 4.74
CA ARG A 24 14.27 -5.07 5.86
C ARG A 24 15.62 -4.57 5.38
N CYS A 25 16.16 -3.60 6.10
CA CYS A 25 17.48 -3.07 5.78
C CYS A 25 18.55 -4.18 5.93
N ALA A 26 19.38 -4.30 4.91
CA ALA A 26 20.46 -5.31 4.91
C ALA A 26 21.50 -5.06 6.00
N GLN A 27 21.61 -3.82 6.48
CA GLN A 27 22.60 -3.45 7.48
C GLN A 27 22.03 -3.50 8.91
N CYS A 28 20.94 -2.81 9.18
CA CYS A 28 20.39 -2.70 10.54
C CYS A 28 19.18 -3.58 10.80
N HIS A 29 18.63 -4.22 9.77
CA HIS A 29 17.49 -5.16 9.82
C HIS A 29 16.16 -4.56 10.23
N LYS A 30 16.05 -3.25 10.33
CA LYS A 30 14.75 -2.60 10.57
C LYS A 30 13.88 -2.64 9.32
N PRO A 31 12.54 -2.71 9.47
CA PRO A 31 11.65 -2.65 8.32
C PRO A 31 11.86 -1.39 7.50
N LEU A 32 11.76 -1.52 6.18
CA LEU A 32 11.88 -0.40 5.26
C LEU A 32 10.49 0.11 4.88
N PRO A 33 10.31 1.43 4.69
CA PRO A 33 9.10 1.93 4.06
C PRO A 33 9.03 1.36 2.64
N TRP A 34 7.84 0.91 2.22
CA TRP A 34 7.72 0.26 0.93
C TRP A 34 6.72 0.98 0.05
N ILE A 35 7.23 1.65 -0.98
CA ILE A 35 6.43 2.36 -1.97
C ILE A 35 6.82 1.80 -3.33
N ALA A 36 5.85 1.24 -4.04
CA ALA A 36 6.06 0.64 -5.35
C ALA A 36 5.03 1.17 -6.34
N GLU A 37 5.28 0.95 -7.63
CA GLU A 37 4.34 1.28 -8.70
C GLU A 37 3.90 -0.01 -9.38
N ALA A 38 2.68 -0.01 -9.91
CA ALA A 38 2.15 -1.13 -10.68
C ALA A 38 1.27 -0.63 -11.82
N ASP A 39 1.17 -1.46 -12.86
CA ASP A 39 0.28 -1.25 -13.99
C ASP A 39 -0.52 -2.53 -14.25
N ASP A 40 -1.26 -2.59 -15.36
CA ASP A 40 -2.09 -3.76 -15.68
C ASP A 40 -1.26 -5.05 -15.80
N HIS A 41 0.00 -4.95 -16.22
CA HIS A 41 0.86 -6.12 -16.40
C HIS A 41 1.51 -6.61 -15.13
N THR A 42 1.71 -5.73 -14.16
CA THR A 42 2.48 -6.03 -12.95
C THR A 42 1.64 -6.08 -11.68
N PHE A 43 0.38 -5.66 -11.73
CA PHE A 43 -0.46 -5.54 -10.55
C PHE A 43 -0.58 -6.85 -9.76
N ALA A 44 -0.76 -7.97 -10.45
CA ALA A 44 -0.90 -9.26 -9.77
C ALA A 44 0.34 -9.60 -8.94
N GLU A 45 1.52 -9.35 -9.48
CA GLU A 45 2.78 -9.65 -8.78
C GLU A 45 3.07 -8.64 -7.67
N VAL A 46 2.79 -7.36 -7.92
CA VAL A 46 3.17 -6.28 -7.01
C VAL A 46 2.17 -6.13 -5.87
N ALA A 47 0.87 -6.29 -6.15
CA ALA A 47 -0.19 -5.98 -5.18
C ALA A 47 -0.99 -7.19 -4.69
N ASP A 48 -1.30 -8.14 -5.57
CA ASP A 48 -2.13 -9.30 -5.18
C ASP A 48 -1.33 -10.38 -4.44
N ALA A 49 -0.09 -10.61 -4.84
CA ALA A 49 0.75 -11.64 -4.24
C ALA A 49 1.43 -11.09 -2.98
N GLY A 50 1.71 -11.98 -2.06
CA GLY A 50 2.37 -11.62 -0.81
C GLY A 50 1.41 -11.53 0.36
N SER A 51 1.96 -11.48 1.56
CA SER A 51 1.20 -11.55 2.81
C SER A 51 0.98 -10.19 3.48
N LEU A 52 1.79 -9.19 3.11
CA LEU A 52 1.69 -7.86 3.71
C LEU A 52 0.45 -7.15 3.15
N PRO A 53 -0.34 -6.47 3.99
CA PRO A 53 -1.42 -5.64 3.48
C PRO A 53 -0.92 -4.60 2.50
N VAL A 54 -1.70 -4.31 1.47
CA VAL A 54 -1.33 -3.40 0.40
C VAL A 54 -2.32 -2.23 0.36
N LEU A 55 -1.79 -1.03 0.42
CA LEU A 55 -2.56 0.19 0.19
C LEU A 55 -2.36 0.59 -1.26
N VAL A 56 -3.40 0.47 -2.06
CA VAL A 56 -3.37 0.85 -3.48
C VAL A 56 -3.87 2.28 -3.62
N ASP A 57 -3.06 3.12 -4.23
CA ASP A 57 -3.41 4.50 -4.56
C ASP A 57 -3.65 4.60 -6.07
N VAL A 58 -4.91 4.67 -6.48
CA VAL A 58 -5.28 4.87 -7.88
C VAL A 58 -5.35 6.37 -8.12
N TRP A 59 -4.44 6.87 -8.94
CA TRP A 59 -4.23 8.30 -9.18
C TRP A 59 -4.11 8.58 -10.68
N ALA A 60 -4.00 9.86 -11.04
CA ALA A 60 -3.68 10.26 -12.41
C ALA A 60 -2.89 11.56 -12.40
N PRO A 61 -2.05 11.80 -13.43
CA PRO A 61 -1.20 13.00 -13.48
C PRO A 61 -1.98 14.33 -13.50
N TRP A 62 -3.19 14.32 -14.05
CA TRP A 62 -4.04 15.50 -14.15
C TRP A 62 -4.90 15.77 -12.91
N CYS A 63 -4.83 14.90 -11.94
CA CYS A 63 -5.71 14.94 -10.77
C CYS A 63 -5.11 15.84 -9.68
N GLY A 64 -5.71 17.00 -9.46
CA GLY A 64 -5.29 17.93 -8.41
C GLY A 64 -5.38 17.36 -7.00
N PRO A 65 -6.55 16.78 -6.61
CA PRO A 65 -6.69 16.15 -5.29
C PRO A 65 -5.69 15.03 -5.04
N CYS A 66 -5.27 14.28 -6.06
CA CYS A 66 -4.25 13.24 -5.93
C CYS A 66 -2.92 13.82 -5.45
N ARG A 67 -2.57 15.01 -5.92
CA ARG A 67 -1.32 15.68 -5.54
C ARG A 67 -1.33 16.12 -4.08
N MET A 68 -2.50 16.39 -3.51
CA MET A 68 -2.64 16.72 -2.11
C MET A 68 -2.52 15.48 -1.22
N VAL A 69 -3.04 14.36 -1.69
CA VAL A 69 -3.05 13.10 -0.95
C VAL A 69 -1.70 12.38 -1.00
N SER A 70 -0.98 12.47 -2.11
CA SER A 70 0.25 11.71 -2.32
C SER A 70 1.31 11.94 -1.24
N PRO A 71 1.63 13.17 -0.81
CA PRO A 71 2.59 13.36 0.28
C PRO A 71 2.14 12.72 1.60
N ALA A 72 0.84 12.77 1.90
CA ALA A 72 0.29 12.16 3.11
C ALA A 72 0.45 10.64 3.07
N LEU A 73 0.19 10.03 1.92
CA LEU A 73 0.35 8.58 1.75
C LEU A 73 1.81 8.17 1.89
N ASP A 74 2.72 8.94 1.33
CA ASP A 74 4.16 8.67 1.46
C ASP A 74 4.57 8.70 2.94
N ARG A 75 4.11 9.69 3.70
CA ARG A 75 4.40 9.76 5.14
C ARG A 75 3.83 8.57 5.90
N LEU A 76 2.61 8.17 5.57
CA LEU A 76 1.98 7.00 6.19
C LEU A 76 2.74 5.72 5.87
N ALA A 77 3.24 5.57 4.65
CA ALA A 77 4.06 4.42 4.28
C ALA A 77 5.35 4.35 5.10
N HIS A 78 5.95 5.50 5.39
CA HIS A 78 7.13 5.58 6.25
C HIS A 78 6.80 5.26 7.69
N GLU A 79 5.72 5.81 8.24
CA GLU A 79 5.29 5.53 9.61
C GLU A 79 4.93 4.06 9.81
N LEU A 80 4.36 3.42 8.79
CA LEU A 80 3.85 2.06 8.88
C LEU A 80 4.78 1.05 8.19
N ALA A 81 6.07 1.37 8.12
CA ALA A 81 7.08 0.46 7.56
C ALA A 81 6.97 -0.91 8.24
N GLY A 82 6.92 -1.96 7.43
CA GLY A 82 6.73 -3.33 7.92
C GLY A 82 5.28 -3.74 8.15
N ARG A 83 4.33 -2.81 8.07
CA ARG A 83 2.92 -3.09 8.30
C ARG A 83 2.07 -3.00 7.04
N VAL A 84 2.48 -2.18 6.07
CA VAL A 84 1.72 -1.98 4.83
C VAL A 84 2.69 -1.66 3.69
N LYS A 85 2.31 -2.07 2.49
CA LYS A 85 2.99 -1.73 1.25
C LYS A 85 2.13 -0.73 0.49
N LEU A 86 2.67 0.42 0.13
CA LEU A 86 1.98 1.41 -0.71
C LEU A 86 2.27 1.10 -2.17
N VAL A 87 1.22 0.87 -2.96
CA VAL A 87 1.33 0.62 -4.40
C VAL A 87 0.58 1.72 -5.15
N LYS A 88 1.30 2.48 -5.96
CA LYS A 88 0.72 3.56 -6.75
C LYS A 88 0.38 3.05 -8.14
N VAL A 89 -0.84 3.32 -8.60
CA VAL A 89 -1.34 2.89 -9.91
C VAL A 89 -1.87 4.10 -10.66
N ASN A 90 -1.23 4.44 -11.78
CA ASN A 90 -1.71 5.49 -12.66
C ASN A 90 -2.90 4.97 -13.46
N ALA A 91 -4.10 5.49 -13.20
CA ALA A 91 -5.33 5.05 -13.84
C ALA A 91 -5.29 5.16 -15.36
N ASP A 92 -4.59 6.18 -15.89
CA ASP A 92 -4.47 6.36 -17.34
C ASP A 92 -3.65 5.24 -17.99
N ALA A 93 -2.66 4.72 -17.27
CA ALA A 93 -1.80 3.65 -17.77
C ALA A 93 -2.29 2.25 -17.36
N ALA A 94 -3.27 2.16 -16.48
CA ALA A 94 -3.77 0.90 -15.95
C ALA A 94 -5.29 0.82 -15.99
N PRO A 95 -5.92 0.89 -17.18
CA PRO A 95 -7.38 0.85 -17.28
C PRO A 95 -7.98 -0.47 -16.79
N GLY A 96 -7.24 -1.56 -16.90
CA GLY A 96 -7.68 -2.88 -16.41
C GLY A 96 -7.83 -2.92 -14.90
N VAL A 97 -6.88 -2.34 -14.18
CA VAL A 97 -6.96 -2.21 -12.72
C VAL A 97 -8.15 -1.34 -12.33
N ALA A 98 -8.32 -0.19 -12.99
CA ALA A 98 -9.43 0.70 -12.72
C ALA A 98 -10.78 0.01 -12.92
N ARG A 99 -10.92 -0.81 -13.97
CA ARG A 99 -12.15 -1.57 -14.22
C ARG A 99 -12.36 -2.67 -13.20
N ARG A 100 -11.29 -3.41 -12.85
CA ARG A 100 -11.37 -4.50 -11.87
C ARG A 100 -11.98 -4.02 -10.55
N PHE A 101 -11.59 -2.85 -10.09
CA PHE A 101 -12.04 -2.31 -8.81
C PHE A 101 -13.16 -1.29 -8.93
N SER A 102 -13.73 -1.14 -10.12
CA SER A 102 -14.83 -0.20 -10.38
C SER A 102 -14.49 1.22 -9.92
N VAL A 103 -13.30 1.68 -10.26
CA VAL A 103 -12.83 3.01 -9.90
C VAL A 103 -13.55 4.03 -10.78
N GLN A 104 -14.35 4.90 -10.17
CA GLN A 104 -15.09 5.94 -10.87
C GLN A 104 -14.57 7.34 -10.61
N GLY A 105 -13.95 7.53 -9.46
CA GLY A 105 -13.36 8.82 -9.09
C GLY A 105 -11.97 8.61 -8.54
N ILE A 106 -11.12 9.62 -8.68
CA ILE A 106 -9.75 9.57 -8.18
C ILE A 106 -9.48 10.78 -7.29
N PRO A 107 -8.62 10.64 -6.25
CA PRO A 107 -7.94 9.41 -5.89
C PRO A 107 -8.91 8.37 -5.32
N THR A 108 -8.64 7.10 -5.58
CA THR A 108 -9.32 6.00 -4.91
C THR A 108 -8.26 5.19 -4.17
N LEU A 109 -8.47 4.98 -2.89
CA LEU A 109 -7.59 4.20 -2.05
C LEU A 109 -8.25 2.87 -1.74
N LEU A 110 -7.49 1.79 -1.94
CA LEU A 110 -7.97 0.44 -1.66
C LEU A 110 -7.00 -0.20 -0.68
N LEU A 111 -7.49 -0.64 0.45
CA LEU A 111 -6.69 -1.48 1.33
C LEU A 111 -6.99 -2.92 0.98
N MET A 112 -5.97 -3.67 0.62
CA MET A 112 -6.10 -5.04 0.13
C MET A 112 -5.29 -5.98 1.00
N ARG A 113 -5.75 -7.22 1.04
CA ARG A 113 -5.02 -8.31 1.64
C ARG A 113 -5.19 -9.57 0.79
N ARG A 114 -4.08 -10.12 0.31
CA ARG A 114 -4.07 -11.32 -0.52
C ARG A 114 -5.04 -11.24 -1.70
N GLY A 115 -5.04 -10.10 -2.38
CA GLY A 115 -5.86 -9.89 -3.56
C GLY A 115 -7.29 -9.47 -3.29
N GLU A 116 -7.70 -9.31 -2.03
CA GLU A 116 -9.06 -8.91 -1.68
C GLU A 116 -9.10 -7.52 -1.06
N VAL A 117 -10.10 -6.73 -1.44
CA VAL A 117 -10.31 -5.39 -0.89
C VAL A 117 -10.97 -5.50 0.48
N VAL A 118 -10.33 -4.94 1.51
CA VAL A 118 -10.88 -4.93 2.87
C VAL A 118 -11.40 -3.55 3.26
N ALA A 119 -10.99 -2.49 2.56
CA ALA A 119 -11.49 -1.14 2.80
C ALA A 119 -11.30 -0.29 1.55
N ARG A 120 -12.17 0.70 1.36
CA ARG A 120 -12.13 1.63 0.22
C ARG A 120 -12.38 3.05 0.70
N GLN A 121 -11.61 3.98 0.18
CA GLN A 121 -11.78 5.42 0.42
C GLN A 121 -11.70 6.13 -0.92
N THR A 122 -12.74 6.86 -1.28
CA THR A 122 -12.77 7.63 -2.54
C THR A 122 -12.70 9.12 -2.22
N GLY A 123 -11.87 9.84 -2.99
CA GLY A 123 -11.67 11.27 -2.83
C GLY A 123 -10.55 11.61 -1.87
N ALA A 124 -10.18 12.89 -1.86
CA ALA A 124 -9.13 13.39 -0.99
C ALA A 124 -9.65 13.54 0.45
N ALA A 125 -8.75 13.31 1.41
CA ALA A 125 -9.04 13.50 2.82
C ALA A 125 -7.76 13.98 3.52
N PRO A 126 -7.89 14.66 4.66
CA PRO A 126 -6.72 15.05 5.45
C PRO A 126 -5.92 13.85 5.94
N GLU A 127 -4.63 14.05 6.16
CA GLU A 127 -3.74 12.97 6.61
C GLU A 127 -4.25 12.26 7.85
N SER A 128 -4.78 13.01 8.84
CA SER A 128 -5.31 12.42 10.06
C SER A 128 -6.48 11.47 9.79
N ALA A 129 -7.36 11.85 8.87
CA ALA A 129 -8.49 11.01 8.48
C ALA A 129 -8.02 9.75 7.73
N LEU A 130 -7.04 9.91 6.86
CA LEU A 130 -6.44 8.78 6.14
C LEU A 130 -5.74 7.82 7.09
N ARG A 131 -5.02 8.34 8.09
CA ARG A 131 -4.37 7.52 9.11
C ARG A 131 -5.39 6.71 9.89
N THR A 132 -6.47 7.34 10.35
CA THR A 132 -7.53 6.65 11.08
C THR A 132 -8.17 5.55 10.23
N TRP A 133 -8.52 5.88 8.99
CA TRP A 133 -9.10 4.92 8.07
C TRP A 133 -8.17 3.72 7.84
N LEU A 134 -6.89 3.99 7.62
CA LEU A 134 -5.90 2.96 7.35
C LEU A 134 -5.67 2.08 8.58
N GLU A 135 -5.53 2.66 9.75
CA GLU A 135 -5.36 1.90 11.00
C GLU A 135 -6.57 0.99 11.28
N GLN A 136 -7.78 1.48 11.05
CA GLN A 136 -8.99 0.68 11.19
C GLN A 136 -9.01 -0.46 10.19
N GLY A 137 -8.65 -0.19 8.95
CA GLY A 137 -8.58 -1.21 7.91
C GLY A 137 -7.52 -2.27 8.20
N LEU A 138 -6.36 -1.86 8.68
CA LEU A 138 -5.30 -2.79 9.06
C LEU A 138 -5.72 -3.69 10.22
N ALA A 139 -6.47 -3.16 11.18
CA ALA A 139 -7.00 -3.95 12.29
C ALA A 139 -7.98 -5.02 11.79
N ARG A 140 -8.83 -4.69 10.81
CA ARG A 140 -9.78 -5.64 10.22
C ARG A 140 -9.12 -6.68 9.32
N SER A 141 -7.93 -6.39 8.80
CA SER A 141 -7.24 -7.28 7.88
C SER A 141 -6.28 -8.24 8.57
N ARG A 142 -6.42 -8.45 9.88
CA ARG A 142 -5.59 -9.39 10.63
C ARG A 142 -5.77 -10.83 10.13
N PRO A 143 -4.71 -11.64 10.21
CA PRO A 143 -4.80 -13.05 9.79
C PRO A 143 -5.90 -13.80 10.53
N GLU A 144 -6.54 -14.72 9.84
CA GLU A 144 -7.57 -15.59 10.43
C GLU A 144 -7.07 -16.40 11.60
N GLU A 145 -5.78 -16.68 11.64
CA GLU A 145 -5.13 -17.43 12.70
C GLU A 145 -5.33 -16.78 14.06
N GLU A 146 -5.26 -15.45 14.13
CA GLU A 146 -5.52 -14.72 15.38
C GLU A 146 -6.99 -14.84 15.77
N THR A 147 -7.89 -14.80 14.80
CA THR A 147 -9.32 -14.92 15.02
C THR A 147 -9.69 -16.32 15.51
N ALA A 148 -9.09 -17.34 14.91
CA ALA A 148 -9.32 -18.73 15.32
C ALA A 148 -8.81 -18.97 16.74
N SER A 149 -7.68 -18.41 17.11
CA SER A 149 -7.14 -18.50 18.47
C SER A 149 -8.08 -17.89 19.49
N ASP A 150 -8.65 -16.73 19.18
CA ASP A 150 -9.60 -16.06 20.07
C ASP A 150 -10.88 -16.88 20.26
N ARG A 151 -11.32 -17.60 19.24
CA ARG A 151 -12.54 -18.41 19.31
C ARG A 151 -12.38 -19.65 20.13
N THR A 152 -11.18 -20.19 20.22
CA THR A 152 -10.91 -21.41 20.98
C THR A 152 -10.56 -21.14 22.44
N ALA A 153 -10.32 -19.88 22.75
CA ALA A 153 -10.10 -19.45 24.12
C ALA A 153 -11.46 -19.20 24.81
#